data_596e8cdf50d34a0b3a965aad5062e607
#
_entry.id   596e8cdf50d34a0b3a965aad5062e607
#
_cell.length_a   1.000
_cell.length_b   1.000
_cell.length_c   1.000
_cell.angle_alpha   90.00
_cell.angle_beta   90.00
_cell.angle_gamma   90.00
#
_symmetry.space_group_name_H-M   'P 1'
#
loop_
_entity.id
_entity.type
_entity.pdbx_description
1 polymer ?
#
loop_
_entity_poly.entity_id
_entity_poly.type
_entity_poly.pdbx_seq_one_letter_code
_entity_poly.pdbx_strand_id
1 'polypeptide(L)'
;MSQLRFTTLVEAPLTVAFDVARALGRPWPRPLREVESVRPWCDRYAAAPGGGLRSLVHTRHFSATGAGTLVSEQVDWETVVPGPLGGLLDQTLLRRRIVRSMQAHLDAFAAAAASRALEVTQVVGAALVDDRGRVLVAQRGSGPLAGLWEFPGGKVEPGESDLSALVRECAEELGVQVLPQAFLGEVPLDGVVAGGAPGASTLRVWWARVGGGELVAHEHTDLRWAAAEELEDLDWIPADRPLLPAVRDLLARL
;
A
#
# COMPACT_ATOMS: atom_id res chain seq x y z
N MET A 1 -3.98 28.20 -15.00
CA MET A 1 -3.40 26.92 -14.57
C MET A 1 -4.36 25.83 -15.01
N SER A 2 -3.89 24.86 -15.76
CA SER A 2 -4.68 23.74 -16.27
C SER A 2 -4.34 22.48 -15.49
N GLN A 3 -5.30 21.57 -15.37
CA GLN A 3 -5.16 20.35 -14.56
C GLN A 3 -5.76 19.15 -15.28
N LEU A 4 -5.16 18.01 -15.12
CA LEU A 4 -5.70 16.69 -15.45
C LEU A 4 -5.49 15.72 -14.27
N ARG A 5 -6.44 14.82 -14.10
CA ARG A 5 -6.35 13.73 -13.15
C ARG A 5 -6.55 12.40 -13.86
N PHE A 6 -5.79 11.42 -13.43
CA PHE A 6 -5.85 10.04 -13.88
C PHE A 6 -5.92 9.13 -12.67
N THR A 7 -6.61 8.03 -12.82
CA THR A 7 -6.70 7.02 -11.76
C THR A 7 -6.53 5.65 -12.39
N THR A 8 -5.69 4.83 -11.79
CA THR A 8 -5.40 3.47 -12.25
C THR A 8 -5.38 2.54 -11.04
N LEU A 9 -6.07 1.41 -11.13
CA LEU A 9 -5.92 0.30 -10.21
C LEU A 9 -4.79 -0.60 -10.72
N VAL A 10 -3.84 -0.91 -9.85
CA VAL A 10 -2.68 -1.74 -10.16
C VAL A 10 -2.71 -2.96 -9.26
N GLU A 11 -2.66 -4.15 -9.83
CA GLU A 11 -2.66 -5.43 -9.12
C GLU A 11 -1.26 -5.71 -8.52
N ALA A 12 -0.88 -4.87 -7.57
CA ALA A 12 0.39 -4.95 -6.85
C ALA A 12 0.25 -4.36 -5.45
N PRO A 13 1.05 -4.83 -4.47
CA PRO A 13 1.17 -4.20 -3.16
C PRO A 13 1.59 -2.73 -3.28
N LEU A 14 1.23 -1.94 -2.28
CA LEU A 14 1.45 -0.49 -2.25
C LEU A 14 2.92 -0.10 -2.44
N THR A 15 3.83 -0.76 -1.72
CA THR A 15 5.28 -0.53 -1.83
C THR A 15 5.82 -0.92 -3.19
N VAL A 16 5.36 -2.04 -3.76
CA VAL A 16 5.75 -2.50 -5.10
C VAL A 16 5.30 -1.51 -6.16
N ALA A 17 4.04 -1.08 -6.10
CA ALA A 17 3.50 -0.09 -7.03
C ALA A 17 4.27 1.23 -6.97
N PHE A 18 4.58 1.72 -5.76
CA PHE A 18 5.37 2.93 -5.58
C PHE A 18 6.78 2.80 -6.17
N ASP A 19 7.50 1.73 -5.86
CA ASP A 19 8.88 1.53 -6.31
C ASP A 19 8.96 1.33 -7.84
N VAL A 20 8.04 0.57 -8.43
CA VAL A 20 7.94 0.41 -9.89
C VAL A 20 7.61 1.74 -10.57
N ALA A 21 6.67 2.52 -10.03
CA ALA A 21 6.35 3.84 -10.57
C ALA A 21 7.54 4.79 -10.55
N ARG A 22 8.40 4.71 -9.52
CA ARG A 22 9.63 5.49 -9.45
C ARG A 22 10.67 5.01 -10.45
N ALA A 23 10.87 3.69 -10.57
CA ALA A 23 11.82 3.09 -11.50
C ALA A 23 11.46 3.38 -12.97
N LEU A 24 10.17 3.33 -13.31
CA LEU A 24 9.68 3.66 -14.65
C LEU A 24 9.84 5.15 -14.98
N GLY A 25 9.93 6.00 -13.97
CA GLY A 25 10.01 7.43 -14.12
C GLY A 25 8.68 8.08 -14.49
N ARG A 26 8.71 9.03 -15.44
CA ARG A 26 7.53 9.82 -15.83
C ARG A 26 7.50 10.08 -17.34
N PRO A 27 6.32 10.17 -17.95
CA PRO A 27 6.16 10.25 -19.41
C PRO A 27 6.43 11.65 -19.98
N TRP A 28 7.41 12.34 -19.42
CA TRP A 28 7.74 13.71 -19.86
C TRP A 28 9.07 13.73 -20.60
N PRO A 29 9.17 14.42 -21.73
CA PRO A 29 10.40 14.51 -22.51
C PRO A 29 11.49 15.39 -21.84
N ARG A 30 11.20 15.89 -20.64
CA ARG A 30 12.08 16.74 -19.85
C ARG A 30 12.38 16.13 -18.51
N PRO A 31 13.59 16.36 -17.98
CA PRO A 31 13.88 15.97 -16.61
C PRO A 31 12.98 16.77 -15.65
N LEU A 32 12.41 16.06 -14.69
CA LEU A 32 11.70 16.63 -13.56
C LEU A 32 12.58 16.55 -12.32
N ARG A 33 12.51 17.58 -11.50
CA ARG A 33 13.13 17.58 -10.17
C ARG A 33 12.13 17.06 -9.15
N GLU A 34 12.57 16.17 -8.28
CA GLU A 34 11.80 15.74 -7.11
C GLU A 34 11.59 16.92 -6.17
N VAL A 35 10.35 17.12 -5.76
CA VAL A 35 9.93 18.17 -4.81
C VAL A 35 9.62 17.52 -3.47
N GLU A 36 8.98 16.35 -3.52
CA GLU A 36 8.53 15.62 -2.34
C GLU A 36 8.48 14.12 -2.66
N SER A 37 8.83 13.29 -1.69
CA SER A 37 8.63 11.84 -1.78
C SER A 37 8.42 11.27 -0.38
N VAL A 38 7.27 10.64 -0.17
CA VAL A 38 6.90 9.94 1.06
C VAL A 38 6.52 8.52 0.69
N ARG A 39 7.50 7.61 0.75
CA ARG A 39 7.27 6.19 0.44
C ARG A 39 6.39 5.54 1.51
N PRO A 40 5.39 4.74 1.14
CA PRO A 40 4.94 4.42 -0.22
C PRO A 40 3.72 5.26 -0.67
N TRP A 41 3.47 6.43 -0.09
CA TRP A 41 2.19 7.14 -0.16
C TRP A 41 2.10 8.17 -1.28
N CYS A 42 3.16 8.94 -1.51
CA CYS A 42 3.13 9.95 -2.55
C CYS A 42 4.52 10.33 -3.07
N ASP A 43 4.55 10.86 -4.28
CA ASP A 43 5.68 11.58 -4.81
C ASP A 43 5.23 12.74 -5.70
N ARG A 44 6.04 13.81 -5.72
CA ARG A 44 5.76 15.02 -6.45
C ARG A 44 7.01 15.53 -7.15
N TYR A 45 6.86 15.89 -8.41
CA TYR A 45 7.95 16.36 -9.25
C TYR A 45 7.54 17.62 -10.01
N ALA A 46 8.51 18.49 -10.28
CA ALA A 46 8.29 19.73 -11.02
C ALA A 46 9.34 19.90 -12.12
N ALA A 47 8.90 20.43 -13.27
CA ALA A 47 9.78 20.84 -14.35
C ALA A 47 10.17 22.31 -14.21
N ALA A 48 11.40 22.63 -14.61
CA ALA A 48 11.80 24.01 -14.84
C ALA A 48 11.00 24.65 -16.01
N PRO A 49 10.80 25.99 -16.02
CA PRO A 49 10.17 26.66 -17.15
C PRO A 49 10.88 26.39 -18.47
N GLY A 50 10.11 26.30 -19.57
CA GLY A 50 10.68 26.08 -20.91
C GLY A 50 9.70 25.34 -21.84
N GLY A 51 9.99 25.27 -23.17
CA GLY A 51 9.20 24.59 -24.21
C GLY A 51 7.73 24.99 -24.25
N GLY A 52 7.42 26.26 -23.99
CA GLY A 52 6.04 26.75 -23.98
C GLY A 52 5.31 26.58 -22.66
N LEU A 53 5.94 25.99 -21.65
CA LEU A 53 5.38 25.86 -20.29
C LEU A 53 6.12 26.77 -19.31
N ARG A 54 5.35 27.47 -18.48
CA ARG A 54 5.83 28.23 -17.32
C ARG A 54 6.05 27.33 -16.13
N SER A 55 5.18 26.36 -15.95
CA SER A 55 5.27 25.34 -14.91
C SER A 55 4.67 24.03 -15.37
N LEU A 56 5.18 22.93 -14.83
CA LEU A 56 4.57 21.60 -14.87
C LEU A 56 4.85 20.92 -13.54
N VAL A 57 3.82 20.45 -12.90
CA VAL A 57 3.91 19.65 -11.66
C VAL A 57 3.17 18.34 -11.87
N HIS A 58 3.78 17.25 -11.48
CA HIS A 58 3.19 15.92 -11.53
C HIS A 58 3.24 15.28 -10.15
N THR A 59 2.07 15.03 -9.58
CA THR A 59 1.88 14.45 -8.26
C THR A 59 1.24 13.07 -8.42
N ARG A 60 1.73 12.09 -7.68
CA ARG A 60 1.13 10.75 -7.54
C ARG A 60 0.78 10.48 -6.10
N HIS A 61 -0.39 9.93 -5.87
CA HIS A 61 -0.82 9.39 -4.59
C HIS A 61 -1.16 7.92 -4.76
N PHE A 62 -0.71 7.12 -3.81
CA PHE A 62 -0.91 5.68 -3.79
C PHE A 62 -1.75 5.31 -2.57
N SER A 63 -2.77 4.48 -2.78
CA SER A 63 -3.67 4.03 -1.72
C SER A 63 -3.91 2.52 -1.87
N ALA A 64 -3.70 1.77 -0.81
CA ALA A 64 -3.96 0.34 -0.84
C ALA A 64 -5.46 0.05 -0.87
N THR A 65 -5.83 -1.00 -1.59
CA THR A 65 -7.19 -1.53 -1.68
C THR A 65 -7.16 -3.05 -1.58
N GLY A 66 -8.32 -3.69 -1.41
CA GLY A 66 -8.43 -5.15 -1.42
C GLY A 66 -8.03 -5.82 -2.74
N ALA A 67 -7.97 -5.05 -3.84
CA ALA A 67 -7.61 -5.55 -5.18
C ALA A 67 -6.22 -5.07 -5.66
N GLY A 68 -5.40 -4.50 -4.76
CA GLY A 68 -4.09 -3.96 -5.09
C GLY A 68 -3.94 -2.49 -4.68
N THR A 69 -3.32 -1.68 -5.52
CA THR A 69 -3.04 -0.26 -5.24
C THR A 69 -3.79 0.65 -6.21
N LEU A 70 -4.58 1.56 -5.66
CA LEU A 70 -5.18 2.65 -6.42
C LEU A 70 -4.16 3.79 -6.52
N VAL A 71 -3.80 4.16 -7.74
CA VAL A 71 -2.86 5.25 -8.02
C VAL A 71 -3.62 6.41 -8.64
N SER A 72 -3.59 7.56 -7.97
CA SER A 72 -4.15 8.81 -8.45
C SER A 72 -3.03 9.74 -8.88
N GLU A 73 -3.01 10.11 -10.16
CA GLU A 73 -2.00 11.01 -10.73
C GLU A 73 -2.63 12.34 -11.11
N GLN A 74 -2.02 13.42 -10.68
CA GLN A 74 -2.43 14.78 -11.00
C GLN A 74 -1.31 15.50 -11.75
N VAL A 75 -1.66 16.07 -12.88
CA VAL A 75 -0.77 16.89 -13.72
C VAL A 75 -1.30 18.30 -13.75
N ASP A 76 -0.53 19.24 -13.24
CA ASP A 76 -0.82 20.66 -13.25
C ASP A 76 0.18 21.37 -14.16
N TRP A 77 -0.29 22.27 -15.03
CA TRP A 77 0.62 23.04 -15.90
C TRP A 77 0.12 24.45 -16.16
N GLU A 78 1.04 25.30 -16.54
CA GLU A 78 0.79 26.66 -16.98
C GLU A 78 1.58 26.95 -18.26
N THR A 79 0.91 27.51 -19.28
CA THR A 79 1.54 27.87 -20.54
C THR A 79 2.14 29.26 -20.47
N VAL A 80 3.18 29.54 -21.29
CA VAL A 80 3.82 30.86 -21.39
C VAL A 80 2.93 31.84 -22.15
N VAL A 81 2.09 31.37 -23.08
CA VAL A 81 1.22 32.20 -23.89
C VAL A 81 -0.04 32.58 -23.11
N PRO A 82 -0.20 33.84 -22.71
CA PRO A 82 -1.39 34.30 -21.99
C PRO A 82 -2.58 34.52 -22.92
N GLY A 83 -3.78 34.60 -22.36
CA GLY A 83 -5.01 34.97 -23.04
C GLY A 83 -5.69 33.88 -23.86
N PRO A 84 -6.68 34.22 -24.70
CA PRO A 84 -7.54 33.27 -25.38
C PRO A 84 -6.81 32.30 -26.33
N LEU A 85 -5.76 32.76 -27.00
CA LEU A 85 -4.93 31.94 -27.90
C LEU A 85 -4.13 30.87 -27.12
N GLY A 86 -3.59 31.21 -25.97
CA GLY A 86 -2.91 30.28 -25.08
C GLY A 86 -3.88 29.24 -24.54
N GLY A 87 -5.08 29.62 -24.16
CA GLY A 87 -6.14 28.72 -23.72
C GLY A 87 -6.60 27.73 -24.81
N LEU A 88 -6.70 28.20 -26.07
CA LEU A 88 -7.09 27.34 -27.18
C LEU A 88 -6.01 26.30 -27.50
N LEU A 89 -4.73 26.68 -27.55
CA LEU A 89 -3.60 25.77 -27.76
C LEU A 89 -3.47 24.75 -26.61
N ASP A 90 -3.70 25.20 -25.38
CA ASP A 90 -3.68 24.36 -24.19
C ASP A 90 -4.78 23.31 -24.21
N GLN A 91 -6.03 23.71 -24.48
CA GLN A 91 -7.19 22.84 -24.44
C GLN A 91 -7.21 21.81 -25.59
N THR A 92 -6.63 22.12 -26.75
CA THR A 92 -6.76 21.25 -27.93
C THR A 92 -5.52 20.37 -28.17
N LEU A 93 -4.35 20.93 -28.23
CA LEU A 93 -3.14 20.19 -28.63
C LEU A 93 -2.37 19.65 -27.42
N LEU A 94 -2.10 20.50 -26.43
CA LEU A 94 -1.28 20.11 -25.28
C LEU A 94 -2.03 19.10 -24.40
N ARG A 95 -3.30 19.36 -24.09
CA ARG A 95 -4.15 18.44 -23.34
C ARG A 95 -4.24 17.05 -23.97
N ARG A 96 -4.47 16.98 -25.30
CA ARG A 96 -4.53 15.69 -26.02
C ARG A 96 -3.20 14.94 -25.99
N ARG A 97 -2.09 15.68 -26.07
CA ARG A 97 -0.74 15.11 -25.97
C ARG A 97 -0.47 14.55 -24.58
N ILE A 98 -0.80 15.32 -23.53
CA ILE A 98 -0.68 14.88 -22.15
C ILE A 98 -1.50 13.61 -21.91
N VAL A 99 -2.77 13.60 -22.30
CA VAL A 99 -3.66 12.44 -22.11
C VAL A 99 -3.08 11.19 -22.76
N ARG A 100 -2.66 11.26 -24.03
CA ARG A 100 -2.08 10.09 -24.74
C ARG A 100 -0.79 9.60 -24.07
N SER A 101 0.10 10.51 -23.69
CA SER A 101 1.35 10.17 -23.03
C SER A 101 1.11 9.52 -21.68
N MET A 102 0.17 10.05 -20.89
CA MET A 102 -0.21 9.49 -19.61
C MET A 102 -0.88 8.13 -19.72
N GLN A 103 -1.81 7.93 -20.65
CA GLN A 103 -2.45 6.64 -20.84
C GLN A 103 -1.44 5.53 -21.17
N ALA A 104 -0.56 5.74 -22.16
CA ALA A 104 0.48 4.77 -22.49
C ALA A 104 1.43 4.48 -21.32
N HIS A 105 1.73 5.49 -20.52
CA HIS A 105 2.57 5.32 -19.32
C HIS A 105 1.86 4.53 -18.22
N LEU A 106 0.57 4.80 -17.97
CA LEU A 106 -0.23 4.10 -16.97
C LEU A 106 -0.41 2.62 -17.33
N ASP A 107 -0.63 2.30 -18.62
CA ASP A 107 -0.74 0.92 -19.08
C ASP A 107 0.59 0.16 -18.88
N ALA A 108 1.71 0.78 -19.24
CA ALA A 108 3.04 0.20 -19.03
C ALA A 108 3.37 0.04 -17.53
N PHE A 109 3.00 1.03 -16.72
CA PHE A 109 3.16 0.98 -15.28
C PHE A 109 2.35 -0.15 -14.63
N ALA A 110 1.05 -0.25 -14.96
CA ALA A 110 0.20 -1.30 -14.42
C ALA A 110 0.73 -2.70 -14.76
N ALA A 111 1.15 -2.92 -16.01
CA ALA A 111 1.73 -4.20 -16.44
C ALA A 111 3.06 -4.51 -15.72
N ALA A 112 3.95 -3.52 -15.57
CA ALA A 112 5.23 -3.71 -14.89
C ALA A 112 5.06 -3.99 -13.40
N ALA A 113 4.13 -3.30 -12.74
CA ALA A 113 3.87 -3.49 -11.31
C ALA A 113 3.20 -4.84 -11.03
N ALA A 114 2.22 -5.26 -11.84
CA ALA A 114 1.61 -6.58 -11.74
C ALA A 114 2.66 -7.70 -11.95
N SER A 115 3.53 -7.56 -12.96
CA SER A 115 4.63 -8.51 -13.17
C SER A 115 5.59 -8.57 -11.97
N ARG A 116 5.96 -7.43 -11.41
CA ARG A 116 6.85 -7.37 -10.24
C ARG A 116 6.20 -7.96 -9.00
N ALA A 117 4.88 -7.80 -8.82
CA ALA A 117 4.14 -8.34 -7.69
C ALA A 117 4.22 -9.88 -7.61
N LEU A 118 4.33 -10.57 -8.75
CA LEU A 118 4.50 -12.02 -8.80
C LEU A 118 5.85 -12.50 -8.25
N GLU A 119 6.85 -11.63 -8.18
CA GLU A 119 8.20 -11.93 -7.68
C GLU A 119 8.34 -11.61 -6.18
N VAL A 120 7.33 -10.96 -5.58
CA VAL A 120 7.35 -10.49 -4.20
C VAL A 120 6.50 -11.41 -3.33
N THR A 121 7.08 -11.94 -2.25
CA THR A 121 6.31 -12.67 -1.25
C THR A 121 5.38 -11.70 -0.52
N GLN A 122 4.10 -11.93 -0.61
CA GLN A 122 3.10 -11.16 0.12
C GLN A 122 2.69 -11.92 1.37
N VAL A 123 2.62 -11.20 2.50
CA VAL A 123 2.16 -11.71 3.78
C VAL A 123 0.97 -10.86 4.22
N VAL A 124 -0.05 -11.48 4.75
CA VAL A 124 -1.21 -10.82 5.34
C VAL A 124 -1.26 -11.02 6.83
N GLY A 125 -1.73 -10.02 7.57
CA GLY A 125 -1.96 -10.08 8.99
C GLY A 125 -3.34 -9.55 9.36
N ALA A 126 -3.96 -10.14 10.40
CA ALA A 126 -5.28 -9.78 10.88
C ALA A 126 -5.21 -9.01 12.20
N ALA A 127 -5.56 -7.73 12.20
CA ALA A 127 -5.92 -7.00 13.41
C ALA A 127 -7.39 -7.34 13.75
N LEU A 128 -7.61 -8.48 14.40
CA LEU A 128 -8.94 -8.92 14.83
C LEU A 128 -9.39 -8.08 16.02
N VAL A 129 -10.57 -7.45 15.91
CA VAL A 129 -11.10 -6.59 16.98
C VAL A 129 -12.39 -7.19 17.55
N ASP A 130 -12.45 -7.27 18.89
CA ASP A 130 -13.63 -7.72 19.62
C ASP A 130 -14.64 -6.59 19.87
N ASP A 131 -15.80 -6.96 20.42
CA ASP A 131 -16.87 -5.99 20.73
C ASP A 131 -16.54 -5.05 21.91
N ARG A 132 -15.40 -5.27 22.59
CA ARG A 132 -14.90 -4.41 23.66
C ARG A 132 -13.81 -3.44 23.18
N GLY A 133 -13.53 -3.38 21.88
CA GLY A 133 -12.50 -2.52 21.30
C GLY A 133 -11.08 -2.98 21.63
N ARG A 134 -10.84 -4.30 21.78
CA ARG A 134 -9.51 -4.86 21.97
C ARG A 134 -9.09 -5.60 20.72
N VAL A 135 -7.79 -5.62 20.44
CA VAL A 135 -7.22 -6.36 19.30
C VAL A 135 -6.61 -7.67 19.77
N LEU A 136 -6.82 -8.74 19.00
CA LEU A 136 -6.17 -10.02 19.22
C LEU A 136 -4.71 -9.93 18.78
N VAL A 137 -3.83 -10.38 19.65
CA VAL A 137 -2.40 -10.55 19.40
C VAL A 137 -2.01 -11.97 19.67
N ALA A 138 -1.11 -12.50 18.86
CA ALA A 138 -0.67 -13.89 18.93
C ALA A 138 0.83 -13.96 19.26
N GLN A 139 1.24 -14.88 20.13
CA GLN A 139 2.65 -15.06 20.46
C GLN A 139 3.24 -16.17 19.60
N ARG A 140 4.26 -15.82 18.82
CA ARG A 140 4.93 -16.72 17.88
C ARG A 140 5.51 -17.95 18.58
N GLY A 141 5.08 -19.14 18.16
CA GLY A 141 5.43 -20.40 18.83
C GLY A 141 6.79 -20.96 18.44
N SER A 142 7.29 -20.70 17.25
CA SER A 142 8.50 -21.31 16.73
C SER A 142 9.26 -20.45 15.72
N GLY A 143 10.47 -20.89 15.36
CA GLY A 143 11.29 -20.25 14.34
C GLY A 143 11.97 -18.96 14.81
N PRO A 144 12.48 -18.15 13.86
CA PRO A 144 13.01 -16.83 14.16
C PRO A 144 11.95 -15.95 14.80
N LEU A 145 12.33 -15.20 15.83
CA LEU A 145 11.46 -14.31 16.59
C LEU A 145 10.39 -15.03 17.45
N ALA A 146 10.57 -16.33 17.76
CA ALA A 146 9.72 -17.06 18.70
C ALA A 146 9.64 -16.32 20.05
N GLY A 147 8.43 -16.28 20.64
CA GLY A 147 8.13 -15.58 21.89
C GLY A 147 7.75 -14.10 21.70
N LEU A 148 7.93 -13.53 20.53
CA LEU A 148 7.45 -12.16 20.22
C LEU A 148 5.98 -12.20 19.77
N TRP A 149 5.32 -11.03 19.94
CA TRP A 149 3.92 -10.84 19.54
C TRP A 149 3.80 -10.39 18.10
N GLU A 150 2.76 -10.86 17.44
CA GLU A 150 2.48 -10.56 16.03
C GLU A 150 0.95 -10.49 15.77
N PHE A 151 0.55 -9.91 14.63
CA PHE A 151 -0.78 -10.12 14.11
C PHE A 151 -0.86 -11.50 13.47
N PRO A 152 -1.87 -12.35 13.83
CA PRO A 152 -2.03 -13.65 13.20
C PRO A 152 -2.23 -13.52 11.69
N GLY A 153 -1.69 -14.46 10.94
CA GLY A 153 -1.73 -14.46 9.49
C GLY A 153 -0.50 -15.07 8.85
N GLY A 154 -0.46 -15.12 7.51
CA GLY A 154 0.59 -15.82 6.83
C GLY A 154 0.76 -15.42 5.37
N LYS A 155 1.33 -16.30 4.57
CA LYS A 155 1.67 -16.01 3.18
C LYS A 155 0.45 -16.08 2.26
N VAL A 156 0.37 -15.15 1.31
CA VAL A 156 -0.56 -15.23 0.19
C VAL A 156 -0.05 -16.29 -0.79
N GLU A 157 -0.87 -17.27 -1.11
CA GLU A 157 -0.53 -18.33 -2.06
C GLU A 157 -0.70 -17.84 -3.52
N PRO A 158 -0.03 -18.49 -4.50
CA PRO A 158 -0.17 -18.14 -5.89
C PRO A 158 -1.63 -18.23 -6.37
N GLY A 159 -2.14 -17.11 -6.89
CA GLY A 159 -3.52 -16.98 -7.39
C GLY A 159 -4.56 -16.68 -6.31
N GLU A 160 -4.15 -16.53 -5.07
CA GLU A 160 -5.00 -16.13 -3.96
C GLU A 160 -5.04 -14.60 -3.81
N SER A 161 -6.18 -14.06 -3.38
CA SER A 161 -6.26 -12.67 -2.97
C SER A 161 -5.82 -12.49 -1.52
N ASP A 162 -5.37 -11.30 -1.13
CA ASP A 162 -5.02 -10.98 0.26
C ASP A 162 -6.13 -11.35 1.25
N LEU A 163 -7.37 -11.02 0.91
CA LEU A 163 -8.51 -11.28 1.79
C LEU A 163 -8.82 -12.78 1.90
N SER A 164 -8.64 -13.54 0.81
CA SER A 164 -8.78 -15.00 0.84
C SER A 164 -7.71 -15.63 1.71
N ALA A 165 -6.46 -15.20 1.57
CA ALA A 165 -5.34 -15.63 2.41
C ALA A 165 -5.60 -15.32 3.89
N LEU A 166 -6.06 -14.10 4.19
CA LEU A 166 -6.37 -13.69 5.55
C LEU A 166 -7.42 -14.60 6.21
N VAL A 167 -8.49 -14.92 5.48
CA VAL A 167 -9.56 -15.81 5.97
C VAL A 167 -9.02 -17.24 6.17
N ARG A 168 -8.25 -17.76 5.23
CA ARG A 168 -7.64 -19.11 5.31
C ARG A 168 -6.67 -19.20 6.50
N GLU A 169 -5.72 -18.27 6.62
CA GLU A 169 -4.72 -18.27 7.70
C GLU A 169 -5.39 -18.17 9.09
N CYS A 170 -6.38 -17.28 9.25
CA CYS A 170 -7.11 -17.20 10.51
C CYS A 170 -7.88 -18.49 10.84
N ALA A 171 -8.38 -19.20 9.84
CA ALA A 171 -9.04 -20.50 10.06
C ALA A 171 -8.03 -21.58 10.45
N GLU A 172 -6.86 -21.61 9.83
CA GLU A 172 -5.78 -22.59 10.08
C GLU A 172 -5.11 -22.34 11.43
N GLU A 173 -4.71 -21.10 11.71
CA GLU A 173 -3.95 -20.75 12.92
C GLU A 173 -4.80 -20.58 14.18
N LEU A 174 -6.04 -20.09 14.02
CA LEU A 174 -6.89 -19.67 15.15
C LEU A 174 -8.22 -20.45 15.26
N GLY A 175 -8.58 -21.29 14.27
CA GLY A 175 -9.84 -22.02 14.24
C GLY A 175 -11.08 -21.15 14.02
N VAL A 176 -10.95 -19.91 13.59
CA VAL A 176 -12.07 -18.97 13.43
C VAL A 176 -12.27 -18.54 11.99
N GLN A 177 -13.54 -18.28 11.65
CA GLN A 177 -13.88 -17.53 10.44
C GLN A 177 -13.82 -16.04 10.74
N VAL A 178 -13.20 -15.26 9.84
CA VAL A 178 -13.09 -13.82 10.01
C VAL A 178 -13.82 -13.06 8.91
N LEU A 179 -14.25 -11.85 9.25
CA LEU A 179 -14.92 -10.91 8.37
C LEU A 179 -14.00 -9.70 8.16
N PRO A 180 -13.18 -9.69 7.09
CA PRO A 180 -12.33 -8.54 6.77
C PRO A 180 -13.15 -7.27 6.58
N GLN A 181 -12.67 -6.14 7.10
CA GLN A 181 -13.35 -4.86 7.06
C GLN A 181 -12.57 -3.83 6.24
N ALA A 182 -11.43 -3.35 6.77
CA ALA A 182 -10.66 -2.31 6.13
C ALA A 182 -9.14 -2.58 6.20
N PHE A 183 -8.45 -2.08 5.21
CA PHE A 183 -6.99 -2.07 5.18
C PHE A 183 -6.45 -1.09 6.22
N LEU A 184 -5.47 -1.52 7.01
CA LEU A 184 -4.83 -0.70 8.04
C LEU A 184 -3.47 -0.15 7.59
N GLY A 185 -2.65 -0.99 6.95
CA GLY A 185 -1.34 -0.55 6.52
C GLY A 185 -0.52 -1.66 5.87
N GLU A 186 0.57 -1.25 5.25
CA GLU A 186 1.56 -2.12 4.61
C GLU A 186 2.96 -1.70 5.02
N VAL A 187 3.80 -2.68 5.29
CA VAL A 187 5.22 -2.49 5.59
C VAL A 187 6.07 -3.44 4.74
N PRO A 188 7.25 -3.02 4.29
CA PRO A 188 8.22 -3.94 3.71
C PRO A 188 8.78 -4.86 4.78
N LEU A 189 8.98 -6.14 4.45
CA LEU A 189 9.63 -7.13 5.30
C LEU A 189 11.14 -7.22 5.04
N ASP A 190 11.75 -6.11 4.67
CA ASP A 190 13.18 -6.03 4.33
C ASP A 190 14.05 -6.46 5.51
N GLY A 191 14.80 -7.54 5.32
CA GLY A 191 15.72 -8.08 6.32
C GLY A 191 15.09 -8.90 7.46
N VAL A 192 13.76 -9.03 7.51
CA VAL A 192 13.07 -9.86 8.52
C VAL A 192 12.96 -11.31 8.07
N VAL A 193 12.84 -11.54 6.76
CA VAL A 193 12.86 -12.88 6.18
C VAL A 193 14.31 -13.23 5.81
N ALA A 194 14.91 -14.18 6.50
CA ALA A 194 16.28 -14.61 6.25
C ALA A 194 16.47 -15.03 4.77
N GLY A 195 17.36 -14.34 4.05
CA GLY A 195 17.74 -14.64 2.67
C GLY A 195 16.97 -13.93 1.57
N GLY A 196 16.01 -13.06 1.89
CA GLY A 196 15.31 -12.25 0.88
C GLY A 196 16.10 -11.01 0.44
N ALA A 197 16.06 -10.71 -0.86
CA ALA A 197 16.56 -9.43 -1.36
C ALA A 197 15.71 -8.27 -0.80
N PRO A 198 16.27 -7.05 -0.63
CA PRO A 198 15.49 -5.87 -0.25
C PRO A 198 14.28 -5.67 -1.16
N GLY A 199 13.09 -5.43 -0.58
CA GLY A 199 11.83 -5.30 -1.31
C GLY A 199 11.23 -6.62 -1.82
N ALA A 200 11.76 -7.78 -1.38
CA ALA A 200 11.28 -9.10 -1.81
C ALA A 200 10.05 -9.60 -1.05
N SER A 201 9.57 -8.89 -0.02
CA SER A 201 8.36 -9.25 0.71
C SER A 201 7.69 -8.05 1.37
N THR A 202 6.37 -8.14 1.54
CA THR A 202 5.53 -7.13 2.18
C THR A 202 4.59 -7.77 3.18
N LEU A 203 4.31 -7.09 4.30
CA LEU A 203 3.23 -7.44 5.23
C LEU A 203 2.11 -6.41 5.06
N ARG A 204 0.89 -6.91 4.81
CA ARG A 204 -0.33 -6.12 4.68
C ARG A 204 -1.30 -6.49 5.80
N VAL A 205 -1.64 -5.54 6.65
CA VAL A 205 -2.53 -5.78 7.79
C VAL A 205 -3.92 -5.22 7.51
N TRP A 206 -4.90 -6.06 7.77
CA TRP A 206 -6.32 -5.76 7.63
C TRP A 206 -7.00 -5.80 8.99
N TRP A 207 -7.86 -4.84 9.25
CA TRP A 207 -8.83 -4.96 10.32
C TRP A 207 -9.91 -5.97 9.95
N ALA A 208 -10.24 -6.84 10.91
CA ALA A 208 -11.30 -7.83 10.74
C ALA A 208 -12.03 -8.12 12.06
N ARG A 209 -13.19 -8.74 11.97
CA ARG A 209 -13.97 -9.25 13.10
C ARG A 209 -14.05 -10.76 13.04
N VAL A 210 -14.19 -11.38 14.20
CA VAL A 210 -14.52 -12.81 14.26
C VAL A 210 -15.99 -12.99 13.85
N GLY A 211 -16.22 -13.80 12.82
CA GLY A 211 -17.55 -14.09 12.28
C GLY A 211 -18.13 -15.41 12.83
N GLY A 212 -17.26 -16.30 13.37
CA GLY A 212 -17.68 -17.59 13.94
C GLY A 212 -16.48 -18.46 14.28
N GLY A 213 -16.72 -19.54 15.00
CA GLY A 213 -15.69 -20.45 15.51
C GLY A 213 -15.29 -20.14 16.94
N GLU A 214 -14.42 -20.98 17.50
CA GLU A 214 -13.82 -20.82 18.82
C GLU A 214 -12.32 -20.55 18.65
N LEU A 215 -11.81 -19.51 19.32
CA LEU A 215 -10.40 -19.16 19.25
C LEU A 215 -9.53 -20.23 19.90
N VAL A 216 -8.69 -20.86 19.11
CA VAL A 216 -7.74 -21.89 19.52
C VAL A 216 -6.37 -21.55 18.93
N ALA A 217 -5.34 -21.53 19.75
CA ALA A 217 -3.97 -21.36 19.29
C ALA A 217 -3.45 -22.67 18.69
N HIS A 218 -3.49 -22.82 17.37
CA HIS A 218 -2.97 -24.02 16.71
C HIS A 218 -1.45 -23.94 16.47
N GLU A 219 -0.95 -22.77 16.14
CA GLU A 219 0.48 -22.55 15.82
C GLU A 219 1.18 -21.58 16.78
N HIS A 220 0.41 -20.84 17.60
CA HIS A 220 0.91 -19.86 18.55
C HIS A 220 1.01 -20.45 19.97
N THR A 221 1.92 -19.91 20.79
CA THR A 221 2.06 -20.32 22.20
C THR A 221 1.05 -19.64 23.11
N ASP A 222 0.58 -18.44 22.72
CA ASP A 222 -0.41 -17.68 23.48
C ASP A 222 -1.24 -16.77 22.56
N LEU A 223 -2.48 -16.49 22.97
CA LEU A 223 -3.40 -15.56 22.35
C LEU A 223 -3.90 -14.57 23.41
N ARG A 224 -3.84 -13.29 23.13
CA ARG A 224 -4.27 -12.25 24.05
C ARG A 224 -5.10 -11.18 23.37
N TRP A 225 -6.22 -10.80 23.99
CA TRP A 225 -6.94 -9.56 23.65
C TRP A 225 -6.28 -8.39 24.36
N ALA A 226 -5.65 -7.49 23.61
CA ALA A 226 -4.95 -6.33 24.13
C ALA A 226 -5.75 -5.04 23.88
N ALA A 227 -5.85 -4.19 24.89
CA ALA A 227 -6.39 -2.85 24.76
C ALA A 227 -5.35 -1.91 24.13
N ALA A 228 -5.78 -0.76 23.64
CA ALA A 228 -4.92 0.18 22.91
C ALA A 228 -3.69 0.64 23.71
N GLU A 229 -3.84 0.83 25.03
CA GLU A 229 -2.80 1.22 25.98
C GLU A 229 -1.78 0.12 26.27
N GLU A 230 -2.16 -1.14 26.09
CA GLU A 230 -1.30 -2.29 26.34
C GLU A 230 -0.38 -2.62 25.16
N LEU A 231 -0.67 -2.10 23.96
CA LEU A 231 0.04 -2.47 22.73
C LEU A 231 1.53 -2.13 22.78
N GLU A 232 1.91 -1.03 23.39
CA GLU A 232 3.32 -0.60 23.47
C GLU A 232 4.13 -1.43 24.49
N ASP A 233 3.47 -2.10 25.42
CA ASP A 233 4.11 -2.92 26.47
C ASP A 233 4.44 -4.33 25.99
N LEU A 234 3.98 -4.71 24.80
CA LEU A 234 4.23 -6.02 24.22
C LEU A 234 5.54 -6.03 23.40
N ASP A 235 6.26 -7.14 23.49
CA ASP A 235 7.44 -7.38 22.65
C ASP A 235 7.03 -7.85 21.25
N TRP A 236 6.73 -6.88 20.40
CA TRP A 236 6.32 -7.14 19.01
C TRP A 236 7.46 -7.56 18.11
N ILE A 237 7.13 -8.37 17.10
CA ILE A 237 8.03 -8.55 15.96
C ILE A 237 8.27 -7.20 15.28
N PRO A 238 9.51 -6.93 14.80
CA PRO A 238 9.86 -5.60 14.26
C PRO A 238 8.96 -5.14 13.11
N ALA A 239 8.42 -6.07 12.32
CA ALA A 239 7.58 -5.78 11.17
C ALA A 239 6.21 -5.20 11.56
N ASP A 240 5.65 -5.58 12.71
CA ASP A 240 4.31 -5.15 13.13
C ASP A 240 4.31 -3.80 13.85
N ARG A 241 5.41 -3.44 14.48
CA ARG A 241 5.53 -2.18 15.26
C ARG A 241 5.12 -0.93 14.48
N PRO A 242 5.49 -0.73 13.20
CA PRO A 242 5.07 0.46 12.44
C PRO A 242 3.56 0.56 12.21
N LEU A 243 2.81 -0.53 12.40
CA LEU A 243 1.36 -0.58 12.20
C LEU A 243 0.56 -0.25 13.47
N LEU A 244 1.19 -0.28 14.66
CA LEU A 244 0.53 -0.02 15.94
C LEU A 244 -0.19 1.33 16.03
N PRO A 245 0.35 2.45 15.50
CA PRO A 245 -0.38 3.71 15.48
C PRO A 245 -1.72 3.62 14.75
N ALA A 246 -1.76 2.94 13.58
CA ALA A 246 -3.00 2.75 12.82
C ALA A 246 -4.02 1.87 13.57
N VAL A 247 -3.54 0.85 14.29
CA VAL A 247 -4.40 -0.01 15.13
C VAL A 247 -4.97 0.79 16.31
N ARG A 248 -4.17 1.59 17.01
CA ARG A 248 -4.65 2.47 18.09
C ARG A 248 -5.69 3.47 17.60
N ASP A 249 -5.44 4.09 16.45
CA ASP A 249 -6.40 5.02 15.83
C ASP A 249 -7.72 4.33 15.47
N LEU A 250 -7.65 3.07 15.04
CA LEU A 250 -8.84 2.25 14.79
C LEU A 250 -9.60 2.00 16.09
N LEU A 251 -8.93 1.47 17.14
CA LEU A 251 -9.57 1.14 18.42
C LEU A 251 -10.20 2.35 19.10
N ALA A 252 -9.62 3.54 18.92
CA ALA A 252 -10.17 4.79 19.45
C ALA A 252 -11.46 5.27 18.74
N ARG A 253 -11.79 4.71 17.57
CA ARG A 253 -12.97 5.08 16.76
C ARG A 253 -14.13 4.08 16.86
N LEU A 254 -13.89 2.91 17.41
CA LEU A 254 -14.87 1.84 17.61
C LEU A 254 -15.53 1.92 18.97
#